data_3b7ba60949a6d41cde4b628f759d0baf
#
_entry.id   3b7ba60949a6d41cde4b628f759d0baf
#
_cell.length_a   1.000
_cell.length_b   1.000
_cell.length_c   1.000
_cell.angle_alpha   90.00
_cell.angle_beta   90.00
_cell.angle_gamma   90.00
#
_symmetry.space_group_name_H-M   'P 1'
#
loop_
_entity.id
_entity.type
_entity.pdbx_description
1 polymer ?
#
loop_
_entity_poly.entity_id
_entity_poly.type
_entity_poly.pdbx_seq_one_letter_code
_entity_poly.pdbx_strand_id
1 'polypeptide(L)'
;MKNTLLITSLLAVALALGCKPSVADPADKTSEKTTAQQVEKVEVATKDAAVQIKEYTFGQKTEFVMAMKEQLTALNQGMDELSVKIEKASEAVKAEAAPKFAALREKATQLTKQVDEISNATLPTWNVMKADTEKAYAELKDGIAQLRQAVSDKIAP
;
A
#
# COMPACT_ATOMS: atom_id res chain seq x y z
N MET A 1 5.67 -39.95 6.15
CA MET A 1 4.95 -40.05 7.43
C MET A 1 3.96 -38.89 7.46
N LYS A 2 2.69 -39.27 7.53
CA LYS A 2 1.51 -38.41 7.45
C LYS A 2 1.31 -37.67 8.77
N ASN A 3 1.01 -36.38 8.80
CA ASN A 3 0.25 -35.76 9.86
C ASN A 3 -0.64 -34.66 9.29
N THR A 4 -1.85 -35.08 9.06
CA THR A 4 -3.03 -34.27 8.82
C THR A 4 -3.54 -33.74 10.17
N LEU A 5 -3.69 -32.43 10.33
CA LEU A 5 -4.47 -31.85 11.42
C LEU A 5 -5.54 -30.91 10.85
N LEU A 6 -6.74 -31.48 10.71
CA LEU A 6 -8.00 -30.80 10.51
C LEU A 6 -8.38 -30.10 11.83
N ILE A 7 -8.57 -28.80 11.80
CA ILE A 7 -9.32 -28.09 12.85
C ILE A 7 -10.52 -27.42 12.21
N THR A 8 -11.62 -28.12 12.24
CA THR A 8 -12.98 -27.61 12.03
C THR A 8 -13.39 -26.87 13.30
N SER A 9 -13.67 -25.58 13.23
CA SER A 9 -14.43 -24.88 14.26
C SER A 9 -15.64 -24.20 13.61
N LEU A 10 -16.76 -24.87 13.82
CA LEU A 10 -18.12 -24.47 13.52
C LEU A 10 -18.60 -23.58 14.67
N LEU A 11 -18.96 -22.33 14.43
CA LEU A 11 -19.77 -21.58 15.37
C LEU A 11 -20.95 -20.94 14.65
N ALA A 12 -22.07 -21.63 14.73
CA ALA A 12 -23.39 -21.11 14.37
C ALA A 12 -23.94 -20.33 15.58
N VAL A 13 -24.40 -19.12 15.34
CA VAL A 13 -25.35 -18.42 16.23
C VAL A 13 -26.52 -17.95 15.39
N ALA A 14 -27.65 -18.53 15.70
CA ALA A 14 -28.95 -18.24 15.11
C ALA A 14 -29.74 -17.26 15.98
N LEU A 15 -30.69 -16.58 15.33
CA LEU A 15 -31.99 -16.09 15.80
C LEU A 15 -32.08 -14.71 16.49
N ALA A 16 -32.77 -13.78 15.82
CA ALA A 16 -34.08 -13.35 16.31
C ALA A 16 -34.89 -12.66 15.21
N LEU A 17 -36.10 -13.10 15.11
CA LEU A 17 -37.22 -12.69 14.26
C LEU A 17 -37.66 -11.24 14.51
N GLY A 18 -38.12 -10.56 13.43
CA GLY A 18 -38.87 -9.34 13.51
C GLY A 18 -39.48 -8.99 12.15
N CYS A 19 -40.63 -9.58 11.83
CA CYS A 19 -41.45 -9.26 10.65
C CYS A 19 -42.12 -7.88 10.80
N LYS A 20 -42.11 -7.03 9.72
CA LYS A 20 -43.35 -6.55 9.10
C LYS A 20 -43.08 -5.84 7.77
N PRO A 21 -43.94 -6.06 6.75
CA PRO A 21 -43.72 -5.51 5.42
C PRO A 21 -44.42 -4.16 5.21
N SER A 22 -43.85 -3.30 4.39
CA SER A 22 -44.58 -2.27 3.67
C SER A 22 -43.88 -1.91 2.38
N VAL A 23 -44.66 -2.04 1.32
CA VAL A 23 -44.45 -1.82 -0.09
C VAL A 23 -44.05 -0.36 -0.39
N ALA A 24 -43.06 -0.14 -1.24
CA ALA A 24 -43.00 0.72 -2.43
C ALA A 24 -41.58 0.87 -2.95
N ASP A 25 -41.36 0.36 -4.14
CA ASP A 25 -40.30 0.66 -5.11
C ASP A 25 -40.59 2.08 -5.74
N PRO A 26 -39.64 2.84 -6.31
CA PRO A 26 -38.49 2.43 -7.11
C PRO A 26 -37.22 3.29 -7.05
N ALA A 27 -36.18 2.81 -7.74
CA ALA A 27 -35.06 3.55 -8.35
C ALA A 27 -33.78 3.77 -7.55
N ASP A 28 -32.83 2.88 -7.76
CA ASP A 28 -31.49 3.12 -8.30
C ASP A 28 -30.74 4.37 -7.84
N LYS A 29 -29.82 4.18 -6.91
CA LYS A 29 -28.60 4.96 -6.72
C LYS A 29 -27.74 4.34 -5.60
N THR A 30 -27.10 3.19 -5.85
CA THR A 30 -26.10 2.68 -4.90
C THR A 30 -25.00 1.95 -5.67
N SER A 31 -24.13 2.71 -6.32
CA SER A 31 -22.89 2.17 -6.88
C SER A 31 -21.69 3.13 -6.90
N GLU A 32 -21.79 4.33 -6.34
CA GLU A 32 -20.67 5.31 -6.38
C GLU A 32 -19.98 5.59 -5.03
N LYS A 33 -20.43 4.98 -3.94
CA LYS A 33 -19.94 5.33 -2.61
C LYS A 33 -18.82 4.44 -2.06
N THR A 34 -18.50 3.33 -2.73
CA THR A 34 -17.54 2.33 -2.21
C THR A 34 -16.09 2.62 -2.61
N THR A 35 -15.87 3.32 -3.72
CA THR A 35 -14.53 3.55 -4.25
C THR A 35 -13.82 4.73 -3.56
N ALA A 36 -14.55 5.78 -3.20
CA ALA A 36 -13.98 6.95 -2.51
C ALA A 36 -13.57 6.66 -1.06
N GLN A 37 -14.32 5.81 -0.35
CA GLN A 37 -14.00 5.45 1.04
C GLN A 37 -12.83 4.47 1.17
N GLN A 38 -12.55 3.65 0.15
CA GLN A 38 -11.37 2.78 0.15
C GLN A 38 -10.09 3.55 -0.16
N VAL A 39 -10.15 4.58 -1.00
CA VAL A 39 -8.99 5.45 -1.30
C VAL A 39 -8.62 6.29 -0.07
N GLU A 40 -9.60 6.83 0.66
CA GLU A 40 -9.39 7.62 1.88
C GLU A 40 -8.81 6.78 3.02
N LYS A 41 -9.20 5.50 3.13
CA LYS A 41 -8.70 4.60 4.18
C LYS A 41 -7.25 4.16 3.95
N VAL A 42 -6.80 4.08 2.70
CA VAL A 42 -5.39 3.77 2.36
C VAL A 42 -4.50 5.01 2.56
N GLU A 43 -5.03 6.21 2.32
CA GLU A 43 -4.30 7.46 2.55
C GLU A 43 -4.06 7.76 4.04
N VAL A 44 -5.03 7.43 4.90
CA VAL A 44 -4.93 7.60 6.35
C VAL A 44 -3.92 6.59 6.94
N ALA A 45 -3.97 5.33 6.52
CA ALA A 45 -3.04 4.30 7.01
C ALA A 45 -1.57 4.58 6.64
N THR A 46 -1.33 5.23 5.48
CA THR A 46 0.04 5.59 5.06
C THR A 46 0.57 6.85 5.74
N LYS A 47 -0.30 7.77 6.22
CA LYS A 47 0.14 8.95 6.98
C LYS A 47 0.54 8.59 8.41
N ASP A 48 -0.22 7.74 9.07
CA ASP A 48 0.07 7.31 10.44
C ASP A 48 1.30 6.42 10.53
N ALA A 49 1.53 5.55 9.54
CA ALA A 49 2.73 4.70 9.49
C ALA A 49 4.02 5.52 9.28
N ALA A 50 3.98 6.59 8.48
CA ALA A 50 5.14 7.45 8.25
C ALA A 50 5.56 8.26 9.49
N VAL A 51 4.63 8.56 10.40
CA VAL A 51 4.92 9.29 11.66
C VAL A 51 5.65 8.38 12.66
N GLN A 52 5.33 7.09 12.70
CA GLN A 52 5.95 6.15 13.63
C GLN A 52 7.41 5.80 13.31
N ILE A 53 7.85 5.95 12.05
CA ILE A 53 9.23 5.63 11.64
C ILE A 53 10.28 6.57 12.28
N LYS A 54 9.92 7.80 12.61
CA LYS A 54 10.87 8.81 13.12
C LYS A 54 11.37 8.56 14.55
N GLU A 55 10.72 7.71 15.32
CA GLU A 55 10.99 7.52 16.74
C GLU A 55 11.85 6.28 17.06
N TYR A 56 12.24 5.47 16.06
CA TYR A 56 13.04 4.28 16.31
C TYR A 56 14.46 4.61 16.76
N THR A 57 14.86 4.02 17.89
CA THR A 57 16.23 4.05 18.41
C THR A 57 17.08 2.91 17.80
N PHE A 58 18.40 2.94 17.99
CA PHE A 58 19.27 1.85 17.56
C PHE A 58 18.89 0.50 18.18
N GLY A 59 18.41 0.49 19.43
CA GLY A 59 17.91 -0.73 20.07
C GLY A 59 16.68 -1.34 19.41
N GLN A 60 15.94 -0.54 18.63
CA GLN A 60 14.73 -0.91 17.90
C GLN A 60 14.99 -1.10 16.39
N LYS A 61 16.24 -1.34 16.01
CA LYS A 61 16.65 -1.52 14.62
C LYS A 61 15.85 -2.61 13.90
N THR A 62 15.60 -3.73 14.58
CA THR A 62 14.82 -4.85 14.01
C THR A 62 13.38 -4.45 13.74
N GLU A 63 12.74 -3.75 14.66
CA GLU A 63 11.37 -3.25 14.51
C GLU A 63 11.28 -2.24 13.35
N PHE A 64 12.27 -1.35 13.23
CA PHE A 64 12.35 -0.42 12.11
C PHE A 64 12.42 -1.15 10.76
N VAL A 65 13.30 -2.16 10.65
CA VAL A 65 13.44 -2.96 9.42
C VAL A 65 12.14 -3.69 9.08
N MET A 66 11.46 -4.24 10.07
CA MET A 66 10.16 -4.91 9.87
C MET A 66 9.10 -3.93 9.38
N ALA A 67 8.97 -2.77 10.04
CA ALA A 67 8.03 -1.73 9.64
C ALA A 67 8.30 -1.21 8.22
N MET A 68 9.57 -1.01 7.86
CA MET A 68 9.94 -0.59 6.51
C MET A 68 9.62 -1.64 5.44
N LYS A 69 9.83 -2.93 5.73
CA LYS A 69 9.48 -4.02 4.82
C LYS A 69 7.97 -4.12 4.59
N GLU A 70 7.17 -3.94 5.64
CA GLU A 70 5.71 -3.90 5.53
C GLU A 70 5.25 -2.73 4.64
N GLN A 71 5.81 -1.53 4.86
CA GLN A 71 5.49 -0.37 4.05
C GLN A 71 5.94 -0.51 2.59
N LEU A 72 7.10 -1.10 2.34
CA LEU A 72 7.56 -1.42 0.98
C LEU A 72 6.64 -2.43 0.29
N THR A 73 6.13 -3.40 1.02
CA THR A 73 5.14 -4.35 0.50
C THR A 73 3.88 -3.62 0.05
N ALA A 74 3.35 -2.70 0.86
CA ALA A 74 2.18 -1.89 0.51
C ALA A 74 2.44 -0.98 -0.71
N LEU A 75 3.63 -0.35 -0.80
CA LEU A 75 4.00 0.46 -1.97
C LEU A 75 4.11 -0.40 -3.24
N ASN A 76 4.69 -1.60 -3.15
CA ASN A 76 4.77 -2.53 -4.28
C ASN A 76 3.40 -2.95 -4.78
N GLN A 77 2.46 -3.28 -3.88
CA GLN A 77 1.07 -3.55 -4.25
C GLN A 77 0.43 -2.36 -4.97
N GLY A 78 0.61 -1.14 -4.44
CA GLY A 78 0.15 0.07 -5.11
C GLY A 78 0.77 0.32 -6.49
N MET A 79 2.01 -0.09 -6.70
CA MET A 79 2.67 -0.08 -8.02
C MET A 79 2.10 -1.14 -8.95
N ASP A 80 1.76 -2.34 -8.46
CA ASP A 80 1.12 -3.37 -9.28
C ASP A 80 -0.25 -2.91 -9.78
N GLU A 81 -1.05 -2.29 -8.92
CA GLU A 81 -2.32 -1.67 -9.32
C GLU A 81 -2.13 -0.54 -10.36
N LEU A 82 -1.10 0.29 -10.18
CA LEU A 82 -0.77 1.35 -11.11
C LEU A 82 -0.31 0.79 -12.47
N SER A 83 0.45 -0.30 -12.49
CA SER A 83 0.83 -1.02 -13.71
C SER A 83 -0.39 -1.43 -14.53
N VAL A 84 -1.39 -2.02 -13.87
CA VAL A 84 -2.65 -2.43 -14.53
C VAL A 84 -3.41 -1.22 -15.11
N LYS A 85 -3.39 -0.08 -14.42
CA LYS A 85 -4.01 1.16 -14.94
C LYS A 85 -3.27 1.70 -16.15
N ILE A 86 -1.94 1.69 -16.12
CA ILE A 86 -1.10 2.11 -17.25
C ILE A 86 -1.35 1.20 -18.47
N GLU A 87 -1.43 -0.12 -18.27
CA GLU A 87 -1.70 -1.07 -19.35
C GLU A 87 -3.05 -0.88 -20.04
N LYS A 88 -4.05 -0.39 -19.31
CA LYS A 88 -5.39 -0.10 -19.83
C LYS A 88 -5.53 1.31 -20.42
N ALA A 89 -4.51 2.14 -20.27
CA ALA A 89 -4.52 3.53 -20.79
C ALA A 89 -4.28 3.59 -22.31
N SER A 90 -4.47 4.78 -22.88
CA SER A 90 -4.13 5.03 -24.28
C SER A 90 -2.62 4.87 -24.54
N GLU A 91 -2.22 4.60 -25.78
CA GLU A 91 -0.81 4.43 -26.14
C GLU A 91 0.04 5.66 -25.80
N ALA A 92 -0.51 6.86 -25.91
CA ALA A 92 0.18 8.10 -25.53
C ALA A 92 0.47 8.15 -24.02
N VAL A 93 -0.50 7.74 -23.17
CA VAL A 93 -0.33 7.67 -21.72
C VAL A 93 0.66 6.57 -21.33
N LYS A 94 0.59 5.40 -21.98
CA LYS A 94 1.57 4.32 -21.78
C LYS A 94 2.99 4.77 -22.07
N ALA A 95 3.21 5.39 -23.22
CA ALA A 95 4.54 5.87 -23.65
C ALA A 95 5.16 6.86 -22.65
N GLU A 96 4.34 7.73 -22.07
CA GLU A 96 4.80 8.70 -21.06
C GLU A 96 4.99 8.09 -19.67
N ALA A 97 4.10 7.19 -19.26
CA ALA A 97 4.10 6.61 -17.92
C ALA A 97 5.15 5.49 -17.75
N ALA A 98 5.39 4.68 -18.79
CA ALA A 98 6.26 3.51 -18.69
C ALA A 98 7.70 3.82 -18.22
N PRO A 99 8.41 4.84 -18.73
CA PRO A 99 9.76 5.13 -18.24
C PRO A 99 9.77 5.63 -16.79
N LYS A 100 8.75 6.41 -16.39
CA LYS A 100 8.62 6.88 -15.00
C LYS A 100 8.31 5.72 -14.06
N PHE A 101 7.46 4.81 -14.48
CA PHE A 101 7.11 3.61 -13.72
C PHE A 101 8.31 2.68 -13.55
N ALA A 102 9.11 2.46 -14.60
CA ALA A 102 10.33 1.67 -14.53
C ALA A 102 11.35 2.27 -13.54
N ALA A 103 11.52 3.59 -13.54
CA ALA A 103 12.39 4.28 -12.59
C ALA A 103 11.92 4.12 -11.14
N LEU A 104 10.60 4.13 -10.89
CA LEU A 104 10.04 3.90 -9.55
C LEU A 104 10.25 2.45 -9.09
N ARG A 105 10.12 1.46 -9.99
CA ARG A 105 10.45 0.05 -9.69
C ARG A 105 11.92 -0.15 -9.32
N GLU A 106 12.81 0.53 -10.03
CA GLU A 106 14.23 0.50 -9.70
C GLU A 106 14.51 1.12 -8.33
N LYS A 107 13.93 2.30 -8.03
CA LYS A 107 14.03 2.93 -6.71
C LYS A 107 13.47 2.02 -5.59
N ALA A 108 12.36 1.33 -5.81
CA ALA A 108 11.81 0.37 -4.84
C ALA A 108 12.78 -0.79 -4.57
N THR A 109 13.44 -1.29 -5.61
CA THR A 109 14.45 -2.36 -5.49
C THR A 109 15.68 -1.86 -4.71
N GLN A 110 16.14 -0.65 -4.98
CA GLN A 110 17.27 -0.04 -4.26
C GLN A 110 16.91 0.18 -2.78
N LEU A 111 15.72 0.69 -2.50
CA LEU A 111 15.26 0.91 -1.14
C LEU A 111 15.12 -0.42 -0.36
N THR A 112 14.67 -1.50 -1.01
CA THR A 112 14.63 -2.83 -0.40
C THR A 112 16.04 -3.27 0.05
N LYS A 113 17.05 -3.07 -0.78
CA LYS A 113 18.46 -3.37 -0.43
C LYS A 113 18.94 -2.51 0.74
N GLN A 114 18.65 -1.21 0.73
CA GLN A 114 19.00 -0.31 1.84
C GLN A 114 18.37 -0.76 3.16
N VAL A 115 17.10 -1.17 3.14
CA VAL A 115 16.41 -1.70 4.33
C VAL A 115 17.06 -3.00 4.84
N ASP A 116 17.50 -3.88 3.94
CA ASP A 116 18.22 -5.10 4.33
C ASP A 116 19.60 -4.77 4.94
N GLU A 117 20.31 -3.79 4.39
CA GLU A 117 21.62 -3.33 4.90
C GLU A 117 21.53 -2.70 6.29
N ILE A 118 20.41 -2.05 6.64
CA ILE A 118 20.19 -1.48 7.99
C ILE A 118 20.28 -2.54 9.09
N SER A 119 19.94 -3.79 8.81
CA SER A 119 20.09 -4.88 9.78
C SER A 119 21.53 -5.04 10.27
N ASN A 120 22.50 -4.64 9.45
CA ASN A 120 23.93 -4.64 9.76
C ASN A 120 24.47 -3.30 10.29
N ALA A 121 23.60 -2.27 10.44
CA ALA A 121 24.02 -0.96 10.95
C ALA A 121 24.62 -1.07 12.35
N THR A 122 25.69 -0.34 12.57
CA THR A 122 26.31 -0.12 13.88
C THR A 122 25.74 1.14 14.53
N LEU A 123 25.97 1.35 15.81
CA LEU A 123 25.50 2.56 16.51
C LEU A 123 25.96 3.86 15.81
N PRO A 124 27.21 4.00 15.35
CA PRO A 124 27.65 5.21 14.63
C PRO A 124 26.96 5.40 13.27
N THR A 125 26.61 4.33 12.54
CA THR A 125 26.03 4.41 11.20
C THR A 125 24.50 4.45 11.20
N TRP A 126 23.86 4.06 12.30
CA TRP A 126 22.42 3.93 12.41
C TRP A 126 21.65 5.18 11.99
N ASN A 127 21.98 6.34 12.55
CA ASN A 127 21.22 7.57 12.31
C ASN A 127 21.27 8.00 10.85
N VAL A 128 22.42 7.82 10.20
CA VAL A 128 22.58 8.15 8.77
C VAL A 128 21.79 7.18 7.91
N MET A 129 21.99 5.88 8.10
CA MET A 129 21.30 4.86 7.30
C MET A 129 19.77 4.94 7.48
N LYS A 130 19.30 5.18 8.71
CA LYS A 130 17.89 5.39 9.01
C LYS A 130 17.34 6.59 8.25
N ALA A 131 17.99 7.76 8.35
CA ALA A 131 17.54 8.99 7.70
C ALA A 131 17.53 8.85 6.16
N ASP A 132 18.56 8.23 5.57
CA ASP A 132 18.64 7.99 4.13
C ASP A 132 17.51 7.06 3.65
N THR A 133 17.19 6.03 4.43
CA THR A 133 16.11 5.10 4.12
C THR A 133 14.74 5.79 4.22
N GLU A 134 14.49 6.58 5.26
CA GLU A 134 13.27 7.36 5.42
C GLU A 134 13.07 8.35 4.25
N LYS A 135 14.15 9.02 3.84
CA LYS A 135 14.13 9.94 2.70
C LYS A 135 13.82 9.20 1.39
N ALA A 136 14.52 8.10 1.12
CA ALA A 136 14.30 7.30 -0.08
C ALA A 136 12.86 6.73 -0.14
N TYR A 137 12.30 6.33 1.01
CA TYR A 137 10.91 5.91 1.12
C TYR A 137 9.94 7.06 0.79
N ALA A 138 10.14 8.24 1.34
CA ALA A 138 9.31 9.41 1.07
C ALA A 138 9.35 9.79 -0.42
N GLU A 139 10.53 9.83 -1.03
CA GLU A 139 10.69 10.11 -2.47
C GLU A 139 10.00 9.07 -3.36
N LEU A 140 10.07 7.78 -3.00
CA LEU A 140 9.39 6.72 -3.73
C LEU A 140 7.87 6.86 -3.63
N LYS A 141 7.36 7.09 -2.41
CA LYS A 141 5.93 7.29 -2.15
C LYS A 141 5.38 8.49 -2.94
N ASP A 142 6.08 9.62 -2.91
CA ASP A 142 5.68 10.83 -3.62
C ASP A 142 5.73 10.63 -5.15
N GLY A 143 6.75 9.94 -5.65
CA GLY A 143 6.85 9.60 -7.07
C GLY A 143 5.71 8.71 -7.56
N ILE A 144 5.32 7.71 -6.75
CA ILE A 144 4.16 6.85 -7.06
C ILE A 144 2.86 7.67 -7.05
N ALA A 145 2.67 8.54 -6.08
CA ALA A 145 1.48 9.40 -5.99
C ALA A 145 1.37 10.34 -7.20
N GLN A 146 2.47 10.99 -7.59
CA GLN A 146 2.53 11.86 -8.76
C GLN A 146 2.23 11.11 -10.06
N LEU A 147 2.82 9.91 -10.25
CA LEU A 147 2.55 9.12 -11.44
C LEU A 147 1.11 8.61 -11.48
N ARG A 148 0.55 8.20 -10.32
CA ARG A 148 -0.85 7.79 -10.20
C ARG A 148 -1.79 8.93 -10.57
N GLN A 149 -1.54 10.15 -10.10
CA GLN A 149 -2.32 11.33 -10.44
C GLN A 149 -2.23 11.63 -11.93
N ALA A 150 -1.02 11.67 -12.50
CA ALA A 150 -0.81 11.95 -13.92
C ALA A 150 -1.50 10.93 -14.84
N VAL A 151 -1.52 9.66 -14.46
CA VAL A 151 -2.25 8.60 -15.20
C VAL A 151 -3.76 8.78 -15.04
N SER A 152 -4.24 9.07 -13.84
CA SER A 152 -5.67 9.27 -13.56
C SER A 152 -6.24 10.46 -14.32
N ASP A 153 -5.55 11.61 -14.33
CA ASP A 153 -5.99 12.83 -15.00
C ASP A 153 -6.11 12.67 -16.52
N LYS A 154 -5.35 11.73 -17.10
CA LYS A 154 -5.36 11.44 -18.55
C LYS A 154 -6.31 10.33 -18.95
N ILE A 155 -6.83 9.57 -18.00
CA ILE A 155 -7.84 8.51 -18.23
C ILE A 155 -9.25 9.03 -17.93
N ALA A 156 -9.39 10.10 -17.14
CA ALA A 156 -10.68 10.73 -16.88
C ALA A 156 -11.29 11.25 -18.18
N PRO A 157 -12.58 10.96 -18.46
CA PRO A 157 -13.29 11.38 -19.67
C PRO A 157 -13.48 12.89 -19.73
#